data_c1ef9a1d7a9f39bcd96b0bf000c11f23
#
_entry.id   c1ef9a1d7a9f39bcd96b0bf000c11f23
#
_cell.length_a   1.000
_cell.length_b   1.000
_cell.length_c   1.000
_cell.angle_alpha   90.00
_cell.angle_beta   90.00
_cell.angle_gamma   90.00
#
_symmetry.space_group_name_H-M   'P 1'
#
loop_
_entity.id
_entity.type
_entity.pdbx_description
1 polymer ?
#
loop_
_entity_poly.entity_id
_entity_poly.type
_entity_poly.pdbx_seq_one_letter_code
_entity_poly.pdbx_strand_id
1 'polypeptide(L)'
;MDGPGSGGGKLFGRFTEPARRVLDLAREEAERFGHRYLGPEHVLLGLLAEGQSGAARVLRTRGVDLVAARAALRYLGERGVVPAPRPSDAELLEMLGIDLDAVRRDTERRFGFQAVGETTWRVTRRTWWRGRRVVWTPLCGPPLVAKRALQLASERARGLGHGEVRPEHLLLGVLEDARQPADMVTGSRRNRRIMAHVGLPDGYRGAAGPLLATLGVDLDRLREAVAAELGGVQR
;
A
#
# COMPACT_ATOMS: atom_id res chain seq x y z
N MET A 1 2.77 -24.54 24.09
CA MET A 1 3.42 -24.60 22.74
C MET A 1 2.68 -23.64 21.84
N ASP A 2 3.09 -22.38 21.88
CA ASP A 2 2.47 -21.31 21.10
C ASP A 2 3.06 -21.27 19.70
N GLY A 3 2.24 -21.52 18.69
CA GLY A 3 2.61 -21.59 17.29
C GLY A 3 2.95 -20.18 16.70
N PRO A 4 3.92 -20.07 15.78
CA PRO A 4 4.33 -18.80 15.17
C PRO A 4 3.38 -18.42 14.03
N GLY A 5 2.26 -17.73 14.34
CA GLY A 5 1.28 -17.36 13.31
C GLY A 5 0.41 -16.14 13.58
N SER A 6 0.63 -15.43 14.70
CA SER A 6 -0.31 -14.39 15.19
C SER A 6 0.15 -12.93 14.97
N GLY A 7 1.17 -12.68 14.16
CA GLY A 7 1.77 -11.34 14.05
C GLY A 7 0.99 -10.29 13.25
N GLY A 8 0.19 -10.68 12.27
CA GLY A 8 -0.49 -9.75 11.37
C GLY A 8 -1.71 -9.04 11.96
N GLY A 9 -2.53 -9.77 12.71
CA GLY A 9 -3.77 -9.23 13.28
C GLY A 9 -3.57 -8.21 14.40
N LYS A 10 -2.46 -8.33 15.14
CA LYS A 10 -2.12 -7.40 16.23
C LYS A 10 -1.56 -6.06 15.73
N LEU A 11 -0.95 -6.03 14.54
CA LEU A 11 -0.36 -4.81 13.98
C LEU A 11 -1.45 -3.79 13.59
N PHE A 12 -2.50 -4.24 12.94
CA PHE A 12 -3.56 -3.38 12.40
C PHE A 12 -4.66 -3.00 13.40
N GLY A 13 -4.79 -3.69 14.50
CA GLY A 13 -5.72 -3.34 15.58
C GLY A 13 -5.39 -2.00 16.27
N ARG A 14 -4.19 -1.47 16.03
CA ARG A 14 -3.70 -0.23 16.64
C ARG A 14 -3.72 0.98 15.69
N PHE A 15 -4.30 0.88 14.51
CA PHE A 15 -4.41 2.00 13.58
C PHE A 15 -5.68 2.79 13.86
N THR A 16 -5.56 4.12 13.91
CA THR A 16 -6.73 5.00 13.97
C THR A 16 -7.57 4.88 12.70
N GLU A 17 -8.84 5.31 12.77
CA GLU A 17 -9.72 5.30 11.60
C GLU A 17 -9.15 6.11 10.42
N PRO A 18 -8.60 7.34 10.62
CA PRO A 18 -7.92 8.06 9.54
C PRO A 18 -6.73 7.28 8.95
N ALA A 19 -5.93 6.61 9.78
CA ALA A 19 -4.81 5.82 9.28
C ALA A 19 -5.26 4.60 8.45
N ARG A 20 -6.38 3.96 8.82
CA ARG A 20 -6.98 2.89 8.01
C ARG A 20 -7.48 3.43 6.68
N ARG A 21 -8.17 4.57 6.71
CA ARG A 21 -8.65 5.24 5.49
C ARG A 21 -7.51 5.58 4.53
N VAL A 22 -6.36 6.04 5.05
CA VAL A 22 -5.15 6.24 4.24
C VAL A 22 -4.75 4.98 3.50
N LEU A 23 -4.79 3.82 4.17
CA LEU A 23 -4.38 2.56 3.55
C LEU A 23 -5.42 2.04 2.55
N ASP A 24 -6.71 2.29 2.76
CA ASP A 24 -7.75 1.97 1.77
C ASP A 24 -7.56 2.82 0.51
N LEU A 25 -7.33 4.14 0.67
CA LEU A 25 -7.03 5.05 -0.43
C LEU A 25 -5.69 4.69 -1.13
N ALA A 26 -4.68 4.28 -0.37
CA ALA A 26 -3.42 3.81 -0.94
C ALA A 26 -3.62 2.57 -1.84
N ARG A 27 -4.54 1.70 -1.49
CA ARG A 27 -4.91 0.55 -2.30
C ARG A 27 -5.63 0.98 -3.58
N GLU A 28 -6.57 1.91 -3.48
CA GLU A 28 -7.24 2.47 -4.65
C GLU A 28 -6.25 3.14 -5.62
N GLU A 29 -5.24 3.83 -5.09
CA GLU A 29 -4.17 4.39 -5.90
C GLU A 29 -3.31 3.31 -6.58
N ALA A 30 -2.97 2.22 -5.88
CA ALA A 30 -2.26 1.10 -6.48
C ALA A 30 -3.06 0.47 -7.62
N GLU A 31 -4.36 0.25 -7.42
CA GLU A 31 -5.29 -0.25 -8.44
C GLU A 31 -5.39 0.71 -9.63
N ARG A 32 -5.45 2.02 -9.41
CA ARG A 32 -5.44 3.08 -10.44
C ARG A 32 -4.20 3.03 -11.33
N PHE A 33 -3.05 2.68 -10.77
CA PHE A 33 -1.79 2.51 -11.50
C PHE A 33 -1.61 1.10 -12.08
N GLY A 34 -2.56 0.20 -11.91
CA GLY A 34 -2.46 -1.20 -12.34
C GLY A 34 -1.37 -1.99 -11.60
N HIS A 35 -0.99 -1.54 -10.41
CA HIS A 35 0.02 -2.21 -9.61
C HIS A 35 -0.60 -3.33 -8.77
N ARG A 36 -0.03 -4.54 -8.85
CA ARG A 36 -0.47 -5.72 -8.10
C ARG A 36 0.18 -5.81 -6.71
N TYR A 37 0.73 -4.72 -6.22
CA TYR A 37 1.38 -4.62 -4.91
C TYR A 37 1.03 -3.28 -4.26
N LEU A 38 1.13 -3.22 -2.93
CA LEU A 38 1.02 -1.97 -2.18
C LEU A 38 2.42 -1.56 -1.71
N GLY A 39 2.97 -0.51 -2.31
CA GLY A 39 4.26 0.06 -1.96
C GLY A 39 4.13 1.31 -1.09
N PRO A 40 5.25 1.78 -0.51
CA PRO A 40 5.28 3.02 0.27
C PRO A 40 4.90 4.25 -0.56
N GLU A 41 5.13 4.25 -1.88
CA GLU A 41 4.64 5.27 -2.81
C GLU A 41 3.11 5.38 -2.81
N HIS A 42 2.41 4.24 -2.77
CA HIS A 42 0.95 4.23 -2.69
C HIS A 42 0.45 4.73 -1.34
N VAL A 43 1.16 4.41 -0.24
CA VAL A 43 0.83 4.97 1.09
C VAL A 43 0.98 6.49 1.08
N LEU A 44 2.00 7.03 0.41
CA LEU A 44 2.19 8.47 0.25
C LEU A 44 1.03 9.10 -0.55
N LEU A 45 0.59 8.47 -1.65
CA LEU A 45 -0.59 8.91 -2.40
C LEU A 45 -1.87 8.82 -1.55
N GLY A 46 -2.03 7.76 -0.77
CA GLY A 46 -3.17 7.60 0.14
C GLY A 46 -3.24 8.69 1.21
N LEU A 47 -2.08 9.11 1.76
CA LEU A 47 -1.98 10.25 2.69
C LEU A 47 -2.44 11.55 2.04
N LEU A 48 -2.03 11.79 0.79
CA LEU A 48 -2.44 12.98 0.03
C LEU A 48 -3.93 12.94 -0.33
N ALA A 49 -4.46 11.76 -0.66
CA ALA A 49 -5.86 11.57 -1.02
C ALA A 49 -6.80 11.70 0.20
N GLU A 50 -6.36 11.25 1.38
CA GLU A 50 -7.09 11.43 2.64
C GLU A 50 -7.26 12.93 2.96
N GLY A 51 -6.19 13.70 2.81
CA GLY A 51 -6.20 15.15 2.73
C GLY A 51 -6.50 15.92 4.01
N GLN A 52 -6.98 15.31 5.08
CA GLN A 52 -7.42 15.98 6.32
C GLN A 52 -6.40 15.88 7.47
N SER A 53 -5.55 14.86 7.46
CA SER A 53 -4.55 14.61 8.50
C SER A 53 -3.45 15.67 8.55
N GLY A 54 -2.75 15.76 9.68
CA GLY A 54 -1.55 16.55 9.84
C GLY A 54 -0.46 16.13 8.83
N ALA A 55 -0.35 14.83 8.53
CA ALA A 55 0.54 14.32 7.51
C ALA A 55 0.25 14.91 6.12
N ALA A 56 -1.02 14.92 5.71
CA ALA A 56 -1.43 15.50 4.44
C ALA A 56 -1.17 17.02 4.39
N ARG A 57 -1.40 17.71 5.51
CA ARG A 57 -1.12 19.14 5.65
C ARG A 57 0.38 19.43 5.50
N VAL A 58 1.24 18.68 6.20
CA VAL A 58 2.68 18.83 6.11
C VAL A 58 3.18 18.59 4.68
N LEU A 59 2.67 17.58 3.98
CA LEU A 59 3.02 17.33 2.57
C LEU A 59 2.64 18.53 1.69
N ARG A 60 1.41 19.04 1.82
CA ARG A 60 0.96 20.21 1.04
C ARG A 60 1.76 21.48 1.30
N THR A 61 2.14 21.75 2.55
CA THR A 61 2.98 22.93 2.87
C THR A 61 4.37 22.83 2.27
N ARG A 62 4.79 21.65 1.84
CA ARG A 62 6.04 21.39 1.10
C ARG A 62 5.85 21.28 -0.40
N GLY A 63 4.68 21.69 -0.90
CA GLY A 63 4.37 21.69 -2.33
C GLY A 63 4.03 20.33 -2.91
N VAL A 64 3.79 19.33 -2.06
CA VAL A 64 3.39 17.99 -2.51
C VAL A 64 1.87 17.91 -2.51
N ASP A 65 1.29 17.91 -3.69
CA ASP A 65 -0.13 17.63 -3.89
C ASP A 65 -0.34 16.28 -4.61
N LEU A 66 -1.58 15.79 -4.58
CA LEU A 66 -1.94 14.49 -5.13
C LEU A 66 -1.75 14.42 -6.66
N VAL A 67 -2.02 15.53 -7.37
CA VAL A 67 -1.93 15.57 -8.83
C VAL A 67 -0.46 15.51 -9.27
N ALA A 68 0.39 16.32 -8.64
CA ALA A 68 1.82 16.32 -8.88
C ALA A 68 2.46 14.98 -8.51
N ALA A 69 2.05 14.38 -7.37
CA ALA A 69 2.56 13.09 -6.92
C ALA A 69 2.17 11.94 -7.88
N ARG A 70 0.94 11.95 -8.39
CA ARG A 70 0.51 10.99 -9.42
C ARG A 70 1.28 11.17 -10.74
N ALA A 71 1.53 12.41 -11.17
CA ALA A 71 2.31 12.70 -12.37
C ALA A 71 3.76 12.22 -12.20
N ALA A 72 4.38 12.51 -11.06
CA ALA A 72 5.73 12.06 -10.75
C ALA A 72 5.83 10.52 -10.70
N LEU A 73 4.82 9.82 -10.15
CA LEU A 73 4.82 8.36 -10.14
C LEU A 73 4.71 7.76 -11.55
N ARG A 74 3.90 8.34 -12.45
CA ARG A 74 3.87 7.94 -13.86
C ARG A 74 5.22 8.15 -14.54
N TYR A 75 5.81 9.31 -14.35
CA TYR A 75 7.15 9.62 -14.87
C TYR A 75 8.20 8.60 -14.42
N LEU A 76 8.17 8.20 -13.15
CA LEU A 76 9.06 7.15 -12.63
C LEU A 76 8.75 5.77 -13.24
N GLY A 77 7.50 5.47 -13.55
CA GLY A 77 7.10 4.26 -14.28
C GLY A 77 7.67 4.24 -15.71
N GLU A 78 7.55 5.35 -16.45
CA GLU A 78 8.10 5.52 -17.81
C GLU A 78 9.63 5.35 -17.83
N ARG A 79 10.31 5.74 -16.76
CA ARG A 79 11.74 5.55 -16.58
C ARG A 79 12.16 4.19 -16.04
N GLY A 80 11.23 3.29 -15.79
CA GLY A 80 11.50 1.97 -15.26
C GLY A 80 11.93 1.92 -13.79
N VAL A 81 11.81 3.04 -13.05
CA VAL A 81 12.07 3.08 -11.60
C VAL A 81 10.95 2.38 -10.83
N VAL A 82 9.73 2.53 -11.31
CA VAL A 82 8.55 1.81 -10.84
C VAL A 82 8.24 0.73 -11.86
N PRO A 83 7.97 -0.52 -11.44
CA PRO A 83 7.62 -1.59 -12.34
C PRO A 83 6.39 -1.23 -13.20
N ALA A 84 6.45 -1.59 -14.46
CA ALA A 84 5.32 -1.38 -15.37
C ALA A 84 4.06 -2.11 -14.87
N PRO A 85 2.87 -1.54 -15.07
CA PRO A 85 1.62 -2.23 -14.82
C PRO A 85 1.61 -3.57 -15.54
N ARG A 86 1.20 -4.62 -14.86
CA ARG A 86 0.95 -5.89 -15.52
C ARG A 86 -0.51 -5.96 -15.94
N PRO A 87 -0.79 -6.55 -17.11
CA PRO A 87 -2.16 -6.82 -17.48
C PRO A 87 -2.89 -7.55 -16.36
N SER A 88 -4.12 -7.18 -16.11
CA SER A 88 -4.99 -7.90 -15.18
C SER A 88 -5.20 -9.33 -15.67
N ASP A 89 -5.57 -10.25 -14.79
CA ASP A 89 -5.90 -11.62 -15.20
C ASP A 89 -7.08 -11.61 -16.18
N ALA A 90 -7.97 -10.60 -16.10
CA ALA A 90 -9.05 -10.38 -17.05
C ALA A 90 -8.51 -10.03 -18.45
N GLU A 91 -7.59 -9.06 -18.53
CA GLU A 91 -6.97 -8.67 -19.81
C GLU A 91 -6.13 -9.82 -20.39
N LEU A 92 -5.43 -10.60 -19.55
CA LEU A 92 -4.71 -11.78 -20.01
C LEU A 92 -5.64 -12.85 -20.56
N LEU A 93 -6.79 -13.09 -19.93
CA LEU A 93 -7.80 -14.03 -20.41
C LEU A 93 -8.45 -13.52 -21.69
N GLU A 94 -8.72 -12.24 -21.81
CA GLU A 94 -9.23 -11.61 -23.02
C GLU A 94 -8.23 -11.75 -24.19
N MET A 95 -6.92 -11.54 -23.92
CA MET A 95 -5.87 -11.80 -24.91
C MET A 95 -5.81 -13.26 -25.37
N LEU A 96 -6.24 -14.19 -24.52
CA LEU A 96 -6.37 -15.63 -24.84
C LEU A 96 -7.73 -15.96 -25.52
N GLY A 97 -8.55 -14.94 -25.83
CA GLY A 97 -9.87 -15.11 -26.44
C GLY A 97 -10.96 -15.55 -25.47
N ILE A 98 -10.72 -15.45 -24.16
CA ILE A 98 -11.71 -15.79 -23.12
C ILE A 98 -12.44 -14.51 -22.70
N ASP A 99 -13.69 -14.37 -23.18
CA ASP A 99 -14.61 -13.31 -22.76
C ASP A 99 -15.13 -13.62 -21.34
N LEU A 100 -14.57 -12.95 -20.34
CA LEU A 100 -14.98 -13.11 -18.94
C LEU A 100 -16.44 -12.71 -18.70
N ASP A 101 -16.96 -11.73 -19.43
CA ASP A 101 -18.34 -11.33 -19.31
C ASP A 101 -19.28 -12.40 -19.88
N ALA A 102 -18.88 -13.07 -20.94
CA ALA A 102 -19.60 -14.23 -21.46
C ALA A 102 -19.58 -15.40 -20.47
N VAL A 103 -18.42 -15.69 -19.89
CA VAL A 103 -18.28 -16.73 -18.85
C VAL A 103 -19.13 -16.38 -17.62
N ARG A 104 -19.13 -15.13 -17.21
CA ARG A 104 -19.94 -14.66 -16.07
C ARG A 104 -21.43 -14.82 -16.37
N ARG A 105 -21.90 -14.35 -17.53
CA ARG A 105 -23.30 -14.48 -17.95
C ARG A 105 -23.75 -15.94 -18.03
N ASP A 106 -22.88 -16.84 -18.51
CA ASP A 106 -23.18 -18.27 -18.58
C ASP A 106 -23.24 -18.90 -17.19
N THR A 107 -22.34 -18.51 -16.30
CA THR A 107 -22.31 -18.96 -14.90
C THR A 107 -23.53 -18.45 -14.13
N GLU A 108 -23.93 -17.20 -14.32
CA GLU A 108 -25.14 -16.62 -13.74
C GLU A 108 -26.41 -17.34 -14.23
N ARG A 109 -26.46 -17.70 -15.50
CA ARG A 109 -27.56 -18.50 -16.07
C ARG A 109 -27.65 -19.91 -15.48
N ARG A 110 -26.50 -20.56 -15.26
CA ARG A 110 -26.45 -21.96 -14.74
C ARG A 110 -26.66 -22.07 -13.23
N PHE A 111 -26.15 -21.14 -12.47
CA PHE A 111 -26.08 -21.19 -11.00
C PHE A 111 -26.92 -20.11 -10.29
N GLY A 112 -27.51 -19.19 -11.05
CA GLY A 112 -28.27 -18.08 -10.54
C GLY A 112 -27.40 -16.90 -10.10
N PHE A 113 -27.96 -15.69 -10.24
CA PHE A 113 -27.29 -14.42 -9.93
C PHE A 113 -26.79 -14.33 -8.48
N GLN A 114 -27.57 -14.89 -7.53
CA GLN A 114 -27.19 -14.88 -6.11
C GLN A 114 -25.96 -15.73 -5.81
N ALA A 115 -25.81 -16.90 -6.42
CA ALA A 115 -24.67 -17.78 -6.16
C ALA A 115 -23.35 -17.17 -6.66
N VAL A 116 -23.37 -16.51 -7.81
CA VAL A 116 -22.20 -15.81 -8.37
C VAL A 116 -21.94 -14.52 -7.58
N GLY A 117 -22.96 -13.76 -7.26
CA GLY A 117 -22.89 -12.55 -6.46
C GLY A 117 -22.33 -12.81 -5.05
N GLU A 118 -22.81 -13.86 -4.36
CA GLU A 118 -22.31 -14.22 -3.03
C GLU A 118 -20.85 -14.70 -3.05
N THR A 119 -20.43 -15.43 -4.07
CA THR A 119 -19.06 -15.91 -4.21
C THR A 119 -18.11 -14.75 -4.51
N THR A 120 -18.47 -13.89 -5.46
CA THR A 120 -17.70 -12.69 -5.80
C THR A 120 -17.66 -11.71 -4.62
N TRP A 121 -18.78 -11.55 -3.91
CA TRP A 121 -18.91 -10.68 -2.75
C TRP A 121 -18.11 -11.18 -1.54
N ARG A 122 -18.06 -12.49 -1.30
CA ARG A 122 -17.21 -13.08 -0.26
C ARG A 122 -15.71 -12.91 -0.55
N VAL A 123 -15.32 -12.93 -1.80
CA VAL A 123 -13.93 -12.73 -2.23
C VAL A 123 -13.53 -11.26 -2.12
N THR A 124 -14.40 -10.31 -2.53
CA THR A 124 -14.07 -8.87 -2.57
C THR A 124 -14.29 -8.15 -1.23
N ARG A 125 -15.23 -8.60 -0.38
CA ARG A 125 -15.56 -7.94 0.90
C ARG A 125 -14.86 -8.49 2.12
N ARG A 126 -13.97 -9.45 2.00
CA ARG A 126 -13.07 -9.83 3.10
C ARG A 126 -11.98 -8.77 3.23
N THR A 127 -12.39 -7.63 3.74
CA THR A 127 -11.48 -6.58 4.18
C THR A 127 -10.47 -7.19 5.15
N TRP A 128 -9.21 -7.16 4.78
CA TRP A 128 -8.07 -7.68 5.55
C TRP A 128 -7.93 -7.07 6.98
N TRP A 129 -8.70 -6.03 7.28
CA TRP A 129 -8.76 -5.31 8.55
C TRP A 129 -9.48 -6.03 9.70
N ARG A 130 -10.39 -6.95 9.43
CA ARG A 130 -11.25 -7.52 10.46
C ARG A 130 -10.77 -8.84 11.06
N GLY A 131 -9.47 -9.08 11.17
CA GLY A 131 -8.91 -10.20 11.96
C GLY A 131 -9.36 -11.60 11.54
N ARG A 132 -10.14 -11.75 10.49
CA ARG A 132 -10.53 -13.05 9.92
C ARG A 132 -9.49 -13.43 8.86
N ARG A 133 -9.02 -14.66 8.93
CA ARG A 133 -8.08 -15.29 8.00
C ARG A 133 -8.27 -14.71 6.59
N VAL A 134 -7.32 -13.90 6.17
CA VAL A 134 -7.21 -13.48 4.79
C VAL A 134 -6.92 -14.74 4.00
N VAL A 135 -7.93 -15.25 3.31
CA VAL A 135 -7.68 -16.19 2.24
C VAL A 135 -6.97 -15.36 1.16
N TRP A 136 -5.69 -15.61 1.02
CA TRP A 136 -4.86 -15.07 0.00
C TRP A 136 -5.49 -15.38 -1.35
N THR A 137 -6.17 -14.41 -1.93
CA THR A 137 -6.42 -14.47 -3.35
C THR A 137 -5.12 -14.05 -4.05
N PRO A 138 -4.71 -14.74 -5.11
CA PRO A 138 -3.50 -14.37 -5.88
C PRO A 138 -3.54 -12.94 -6.44
N LEU A 139 -4.71 -12.31 -6.42
CA LEU A 139 -4.99 -11.00 -7.02
C LEU A 139 -4.64 -9.80 -6.11
N CYS A 140 -4.49 -10.01 -4.80
CA CYS A 140 -4.00 -8.99 -3.89
C CYS A 140 -2.73 -9.56 -3.25
N GLY A 141 -1.60 -9.37 -3.90
CA GLY A 141 -0.32 -9.66 -3.26
C GLY A 141 -0.29 -8.97 -1.89
N PRO A 142 0.37 -9.56 -0.86
CA PRO A 142 0.49 -8.86 0.39
C PRO A 142 1.17 -7.51 0.14
N PRO A 143 0.96 -6.54 0.98
CA PRO A 143 1.69 -5.28 0.94
C PRO A 143 3.15 -5.51 1.38
N LEU A 144 3.88 -6.35 0.63
CA LEU A 144 5.23 -6.78 0.99
C LEU A 144 6.17 -5.58 1.04
N VAL A 145 6.02 -4.69 0.07
CA VAL A 145 6.88 -3.51 -0.05
C VAL A 145 6.51 -2.50 1.03
N ALA A 146 5.22 -2.21 1.25
CA ALA A 146 4.76 -1.31 2.29
C ALA A 146 4.88 -1.89 3.71
N LYS A 147 5.01 -3.21 3.87
CA LYS A 147 5.04 -3.85 5.19
C LYS A 147 6.07 -3.23 6.12
N ARG A 148 7.27 -2.95 5.61
CA ARG A 148 8.35 -2.35 6.41
C ARG A 148 8.00 -0.93 6.84
N ALA A 149 7.51 -0.09 5.92
CA ALA A 149 7.06 1.26 6.26
C ALA A 149 5.98 1.24 7.36
N LEU A 150 5.03 0.29 7.30
CA LEU A 150 4.00 0.13 8.33
C LEU A 150 4.57 -0.38 9.67
N GLN A 151 5.57 -1.24 9.64
CA GLN A 151 6.29 -1.67 10.85
C GLN A 151 7.02 -0.49 11.50
N LEU A 152 7.78 0.28 10.72
CA LEU A 152 8.46 1.49 11.18
C LEU A 152 7.48 2.53 11.73
N ALA A 153 6.33 2.73 11.09
CA ALA A 153 5.26 3.58 11.60
C ALA A 153 4.77 3.13 12.99
N SER A 154 4.58 1.83 13.17
CA SER A 154 4.15 1.25 14.46
C SER A 154 5.24 1.35 15.53
N GLU A 155 6.51 1.23 15.15
CA GLU A 155 7.66 1.41 16.05
C GLU A 155 7.79 2.86 16.48
N ARG A 156 7.59 3.82 15.55
CA ARG A 156 7.58 5.25 15.87
C ARG A 156 6.44 5.63 16.79
N ALA A 157 5.22 5.14 16.55
CA ALA A 157 4.10 5.38 17.46
C ALA A 157 4.42 4.90 18.88
N ARG A 158 4.99 3.69 19.02
CA ARG A 158 5.40 3.15 20.32
C ARG A 158 6.54 3.96 20.97
N GLY A 159 7.55 4.34 20.19
CA GLY A 159 8.69 5.13 20.68
C GLY A 159 8.28 6.53 21.17
N LEU A 160 7.20 7.09 20.63
CA LEU A 160 6.59 8.35 21.07
C LEU A 160 5.56 8.17 22.20
N GLY A 161 5.36 6.95 22.69
CA GLY A 161 4.35 6.66 23.72
C GLY A 161 2.90 6.70 23.22
N HIS A 162 2.68 6.76 21.91
CA HIS A 162 1.34 6.79 21.34
C HIS A 162 0.72 5.39 21.30
N GLY A 163 -0.50 5.25 21.83
CA GLY A 163 -1.24 3.97 21.86
C GLY A 163 -1.65 3.49 20.47
N GLU A 164 -1.85 4.40 19.53
CA GLU A 164 -2.36 4.13 18.20
C GLU A 164 -1.49 4.74 17.10
N VAL A 165 -1.53 4.11 15.92
CA VAL A 165 -0.83 4.58 14.72
C VAL A 165 -1.74 5.56 13.97
N ARG A 166 -1.31 6.82 13.86
CA ARG A 166 -1.96 7.91 13.13
C ARG A 166 -1.35 8.06 11.73
N PRO A 167 -1.97 8.84 10.81
CA PRO A 167 -1.40 9.13 9.49
C PRO A 167 0.02 9.72 9.53
N GLU A 168 0.33 10.53 10.54
CA GLU A 168 1.66 11.12 10.73
C GLU A 168 2.73 10.04 10.99
N HIS A 169 2.38 8.99 11.74
CA HIS A 169 3.28 7.86 11.94
C HIS A 169 3.47 7.06 10.65
N LEU A 170 2.41 6.94 9.81
CA LEU A 170 2.53 6.32 8.49
C LEU A 170 3.52 7.09 7.62
N LEU A 171 3.42 8.42 7.60
CA LEU A 171 4.36 9.25 6.85
C LEU A 171 5.80 9.09 7.38
N LEU A 172 6.01 9.13 8.70
CA LEU A 172 7.33 8.87 9.28
C LEU A 172 7.88 7.50 8.87
N GLY A 173 7.04 6.46 8.91
CA GLY A 173 7.43 5.11 8.51
C GLY A 173 7.83 5.03 7.04
N VAL A 174 7.11 5.71 6.15
CA VAL A 174 7.44 5.82 4.71
C VAL A 174 8.77 6.56 4.49
N LEU A 175 8.98 7.68 5.19
CA LEU A 175 10.22 8.46 5.07
C LEU A 175 11.43 7.69 5.60
N GLU A 176 11.26 6.95 6.67
CA GLU A 176 12.34 6.16 7.26
C GLU A 176 12.69 4.95 6.39
N ASP A 177 11.69 4.29 5.82
CA ASP A 177 11.89 3.21 4.87
C ASP A 177 12.64 3.70 3.61
N ALA A 178 12.31 4.89 3.11
CA ALA A 178 12.96 5.50 1.95
C ALA A 178 14.46 5.83 2.19
N ARG A 179 14.87 6.04 3.43
CA ARG A 179 16.27 6.38 3.79
C ARG A 179 17.17 5.17 3.98
N GLN A 180 16.63 3.98 4.11
CA GLN A 180 17.44 2.81 4.48
C GLN A 180 18.08 2.14 3.26
N PRO A 181 19.36 1.66 3.39
CA PRO A 181 20.07 0.99 2.30
C PRO A 181 19.38 -0.28 1.78
N ALA A 182 19.68 -0.62 0.53
CA ALA A 182 19.04 -1.72 -0.19
C ALA A 182 19.22 -3.10 0.47
N ASP A 183 20.28 -3.31 1.20
CA ASP A 183 20.77 -4.63 1.60
C ASP A 183 19.99 -5.32 2.73
N MET A 184 19.09 -4.60 3.40
CA MET A 184 18.35 -5.14 4.55
C MET A 184 17.06 -5.91 4.18
N VAL A 185 16.74 -6.06 2.89
CA VAL A 185 15.52 -6.74 2.41
C VAL A 185 15.84 -8.02 1.64
N THR A 186 17.03 -8.59 1.78
CA THR A 186 17.30 -9.93 1.23
C THR A 186 16.36 -10.94 1.87
N GLY A 187 15.13 -10.89 1.39
CA GLY A 187 14.06 -11.72 1.85
C GLY A 187 14.30 -13.18 1.51
N SER A 188 13.72 -14.05 2.29
CA SER A 188 13.70 -15.50 2.07
C SER A 188 13.33 -15.83 0.60
N ARG A 189 13.72 -17.01 0.13
CA ARG A 189 13.31 -17.54 -1.20
C ARG A 189 11.81 -17.39 -1.46
N ARG A 190 10.98 -17.42 -0.42
CA ARG A 190 9.54 -17.20 -0.49
C ARG A 190 9.21 -15.76 -0.90
N ASN A 191 9.84 -14.77 -0.30
CA ASN A 191 9.63 -13.36 -0.63
C ASN A 191 10.01 -13.06 -2.07
N ARG A 192 11.15 -13.58 -2.56
CA ARG A 192 11.56 -13.43 -3.96
C ARG A 192 10.51 -13.98 -4.93
N ARG A 193 9.97 -15.18 -4.65
CA ARG A 193 8.90 -15.75 -5.49
C ARG A 193 7.65 -14.88 -5.52
N ILE A 194 7.26 -14.32 -4.38
CA ILE A 194 6.09 -13.45 -4.29
C ILE A 194 6.36 -12.13 -5.04
N MET A 195 7.55 -11.53 -4.88
CA MET A 195 7.97 -10.34 -5.61
C MET A 195 7.93 -10.59 -7.14
N ALA A 196 8.52 -11.68 -7.59
CA ALA A 196 8.50 -12.07 -9.00
C ALA A 196 7.07 -12.28 -9.52
N HIS A 197 6.18 -12.89 -8.71
CA HIS A 197 4.77 -13.11 -9.08
C HIS A 197 4.01 -11.80 -9.31
N VAL A 198 4.26 -10.78 -8.51
CA VAL A 198 3.65 -9.44 -8.67
C VAL A 198 4.45 -8.53 -9.62
N GLY A 199 5.49 -9.06 -10.25
CA GLY A 199 6.28 -8.32 -11.26
C GLY A 199 7.31 -7.38 -10.71
N LEU A 200 7.67 -7.52 -9.45
CA LEU A 200 8.68 -6.70 -8.83
C LEU A 200 10.08 -7.30 -9.03
N PRO A 201 11.08 -6.48 -9.39
CA PRO A 201 12.46 -6.93 -9.46
C PRO A 201 12.99 -7.30 -8.07
N ASP A 202 14.00 -8.16 -8.04
CA ASP A 202 14.70 -8.48 -6.79
C ASP A 202 15.25 -7.19 -6.16
N GLY A 203 15.00 -7.03 -4.86
CA GLY A 203 15.45 -5.86 -4.11
C GLY A 203 14.60 -4.61 -4.29
N TYR A 204 13.47 -4.65 -5.01
CA TYR A 204 12.57 -3.49 -5.10
C TYR A 204 12.03 -3.10 -3.72
N ARG A 205 12.11 -1.80 -3.40
CA ARG A 205 11.76 -1.25 -2.08
C ARG A 205 10.62 -0.27 -2.09
N GLY A 206 10.06 -0.02 -3.26
CA GLY A 206 9.13 1.06 -3.47
C GLY A 206 9.82 2.33 -3.97
N ALA A 207 8.99 3.25 -4.38
CA ALA A 207 9.40 4.47 -5.04
C ALA A 207 9.10 5.76 -4.25
N ALA A 208 8.80 5.67 -2.95
CA ALA A 208 8.47 6.87 -2.16
C ALA A 208 9.65 7.86 -2.11
N GLY A 209 10.88 7.38 -1.93
CA GLY A 209 12.08 8.23 -1.97
C GLY A 209 12.29 8.89 -3.34
N PRO A 210 12.40 8.12 -4.43
CA PRO A 210 12.45 8.66 -5.79
C PRO A 210 11.28 9.61 -6.12
N LEU A 211 10.07 9.31 -5.66
CA LEU A 211 8.88 10.16 -5.85
C LEU A 211 9.06 11.54 -5.20
N LEU A 212 9.45 11.57 -3.92
CA LEU A 212 9.70 12.81 -3.20
C LEU A 212 10.88 13.59 -3.77
N ALA A 213 11.94 12.90 -4.19
CA ALA A 213 13.07 13.52 -4.87
C ALA A 213 12.66 14.16 -6.21
N THR A 214 11.81 13.51 -7.00
CA THR A 214 11.26 14.06 -8.25
C THR A 214 10.44 15.32 -8.00
N LEU A 215 9.77 15.40 -6.85
CA LEU A 215 9.01 16.59 -6.41
C LEU A 215 9.88 17.65 -5.72
N GLY A 216 11.19 17.46 -5.65
CA GLY A 216 12.13 18.41 -5.02
C GLY A 216 12.04 18.49 -3.50
N VAL A 217 11.49 17.46 -2.86
CA VAL A 217 11.28 17.45 -1.41
C VAL A 217 12.46 16.85 -0.69
N ASP A 218 12.99 17.59 0.27
CA ASP A 218 14.02 17.13 1.21
C ASP A 218 13.40 16.21 2.28
N LEU A 219 13.86 14.97 2.33
CA LEU A 219 13.34 13.95 3.25
C LEU A 219 13.58 14.30 4.73
N ASP A 220 14.72 14.93 5.04
CA ASP A 220 15.07 15.27 6.43
C ASP A 220 14.20 16.42 6.94
N ARG A 221 14.05 17.47 6.15
CA ARG A 221 13.17 18.58 6.45
C ARG A 221 11.70 18.17 6.54
N LEU A 222 11.28 17.23 5.69
CA LEU A 222 9.92 16.69 5.77
C LEU A 222 9.71 15.89 7.06
N ARG A 223 10.67 15.05 7.43
CA ARG A 223 10.63 14.27 8.68
C ARG A 223 10.56 15.15 9.92
N GLU A 224 11.36 16.22 9.97
CA GLU A 224 11.33 17.17 11.07
C GLU A 224 9.97 17.87 11.19
N ALA A 225 9.37 18.27 10.06
CA ALA A 225 8.06 18.88 10.06
C ALA A 225 6.95 17.93 10.55
N VAL A 226 7.01 16.64 10.16
CA VAL A 226 6.05 15.64 10.67
C VAL A 226 6.26 15.38 12.16
N ALA A 227 7.50 15.33 12.63
CA ALA A 227 7.79 15.15 14.04
C ALA A 227 7.28 16.33 14.89
N ALA A 228 7.43 17.56 14.39
CA ALA A 228 6.87 18.76 15.02
C ALA A 228 5.34 18.73 15.09
N GLU A 229 4.66 18.26 14.02
CA GLU A 229 3.21 18.10 14.00
C GLU A 229 2.72 17.11 15.07
N LEU A 230 3.44 15.99 15.26
CA LEU A 230 3.13 15.01 16.31
C LEU A 230 3.34 15.55 17.72
N GLY A 231 4.37 16.39 17.93
CA GLY A 231 4.66 17.02 19.22
C GLY A 231 3.70 18.16 19.58
N GLY A 232 3.11 18.83 18.58
CA GLY A 232 2.16 19.93 18.77
C GLY A 232 0.76 19.50 19.25
N VAL A 233 0.40 18.25 19.06
CA VAL A 233 -0.91 17.68 19.46
C VAL A 233 -0.98 17.31 20.95
N GLN A 234 0.13 17.39 21.68
CA GLN A 234 0.21 17.04 23.11
C GLN A 234 0.04 18.24 24.07
N ARG A 235 -0.33 19.43 23.58
CA ARG A 235 -0.58 20.61 24.43
C ARG A 235 -2.04 20.97 24.50
#